data_2ab11afe72bf45a8ecd82f4707e763ec
#
_entry.id   2ab11afe72bf45a8ecd82f4707e763ec
#
_cell.length_a   1.000
_cell.length_b   1.000
_cell.length_c   1.000
_cell.angle_alpha   90.00
_cell.angle_beta   90.00
_cell.angle_gamma   90.00
#
_symmetry.space_group_name_H-M   'P 1'
#
loop_
_entity.id
_entity.type
_entity.pdbx_description
1 polymer ?
#
loop_
_entity_poly.entity_id
_entity_poly.type
_entity_poly.pdbx_seq_one_letter_code
_entity_poly.pdbx_strand_id
1 'polypeptide(L)'
;MKGNMRKKKTILKRSILTLIAVVCVVLLVIARQAGDVTGTAWALMPPIVAITLALLTKEVYSSLFAGIVVGGVLFSGCSFEGTVTHVLEDGFLSVLSDSGNVGILIFLILLGTIVALMNNAGGSAAFGEWAKSHIKTKVGAQLATIVLGILIFIDDYFNCLTVGSVMRPVTDGHNVSRAKLAFLIDA
;
A
#
# COMPACT_ATOMS: atom_id res chain seq x y z
N MET A 1 -1.52 33.91 12.10
CA MET A 1 -0.32 33.32 11.47
C MET A 1 -0.50 31.89 10.96
N LYS A 2 -1.17 30.97 11.66
CA LYS A 2 -1.38 29.56 11.22
C LYS A 2 -2.12 29.37 9.88
N GLY A 3 -3.10 30.23 9.54
CA GLY A 3 -3.86 30.15 8.30
C GLY A 3 -3.06 30.42 7.02
N ASN A 4 -2.07 31.32 7.10
CA ASN A 4 -1.25 31.69 5.96
C ASN A 4 -0.20 30.62 5.62
N MET A 5 0.31 29.90 6.64
CA MET A 5 1.22 28.77 6.44
C MET A 5 0.50 27.55 5.83
N ARG A 6 -0.75 27.31 6.18
CA ARG A 6 -1.57 26.22 5.59
C ARG A 6 -1.85 26.51 4.10
N LYS A 7 -2.22 27.74 3.74
CA LYS A 7 -2.42 28.16 2.34
C LYS A 7 -1.13 28.03 1.52
N LYS A 8 0.01 28.47 2.05
CA LYS A 8 1.32 28.33 1.38
C LYS A 8 1.69 26.87 1.12
N LYS A 9 1.48 25.97 2.09
CA LYS A 9 1.73 24.52 1.92
C LYS A 9 0.81 23.90 0.87
N THR A 10 -0.45 24.33 0.78
CA THR A 10 -1.42 23.82 -0.23
C THR A 10 -1.07 24.32 -1.63
N ILE A 11 -0.65 25.58 -1.76
CA ILE A 11 -0.21 26.16 -3.04
C ILE A 11 1.07 25.48 -3.51
N LEU A 12 2.04 25.27 -2.62
CA LEU A 12 3.29 24.57 -2.92
C LEU A 12 3.04 23.12 -3.37
N LYS A 13 2.13 22.40 -2.68
CA LYS A 13 1.72 21.03 -3.10
C LYS A 13 1.09 21.03 -4.48
N ARG A 14 0.20 21.97 -4.78
CA ARG A 14 -0.43 22.09 -6.11
C ARG A 14 0.59 22.41 -7.19
N SER A 15 1.53 23.34 -6.93
CA SER A 15 2.60 23.69 -7.88
C SER A 15 3.53 22.50 -8.16
N ILE A 16 3.86 21.70 -7.16
CA ILE A 16 4.67 20.49 -7.33
C ILE A 16 3.91 19.45 -8.15
N LEU A 17 2.61 19.26 -7.87
CA LEU A 17 1.78 18.31 -8.62
C LEU A 17 1.64 18.71 -10.10
N THR A 18 1.44 20.00 -10.39
CA THR A 18 1.37 20.49 -11.77
C THR A 18 2.73 20.37 -12.50
N LEU A 19 3.84 20.61 -11.80
CA LEU A 19 5.17 20.42 -12.37
C LEU A 19 5.41 18.95 -12.74
N ILE A 20 5.06 18.03 -11.85
CA ILE A 20 5.17 16.58 -12.10
C ILE A 20 4.29 16.16 -13.28
N ALA A 21 3.05 16.63 -13.33
CA ALA A 21 2.15 16.34 -14.44
C ALA A 21 2.74 16.82 -15.79
N VAL A 22 3.30 18.03 -15.82
CA VAL A 22 3.96 18.57 -17.01
C VAL A 22 5.18 17.74 -17.40
N VAL A 23 6.03 17.38 -16.43
CA VAL A 23 7.20 16.51 -16.68
C VAL A 23 6.77 15.14 -17.21
N CYS A 24 5.73 14.52 -16.63
CA CYS A 24 5.19 13.27 -17.14
C CYS A 24 4.69 13.39 -18.58
N VAL A 25 3.95 14.45 -18.91
CA VAL A 25 3.48 14.69 -20.29
C VAL A 25 4.64 14.86 -21.26
N VAL A 26 5.66 15.64 -20.88
CA VAL A 26 6.85 15.84 -21.73
C VAL A 26 7.59 14.51 -21.94
N LEU A 27 7.77 13.72 -20.89
CA LEU A 27 8.42 12.41 -20.99
C LEU A 27 7.59 11.42 -21.84
N LEU A 28 6.25 11.45 -21.73
CA LEU A 28 5.36 10.65 -22.60
C LEU A 28 5.50 11.03 -24.08
N VAL A 29 5.60 12.33 -24.38
CA VAL A 29 5.80 12.80 -25.75
C VAL A 29 7.16 12.36 -26.32
N ILE A 30 8.22 12.40 -25.50
CA ILE A 30 9.55 11.93 -25.90
C ILE A 30 9.54 10.40 -26.08
N ALA A 31 8.90 9.65 -25.18
CA ALA A 31 8.78 8.20 -25.27
C ALA A 31 8.05 7.76 -26.55
N ARG A 32 7.02 8.52 -26.98
CA ARG A 32 6.32 8.26 -28.24
C ARG A 32 7.24 8.33 -29.47
N GLN A 33 8.26 9.18 -29.45
CA GLN A 33 9.22 9.30 -30.56
C GLN A 33 10.26 8.18 -30.54
N ALA A 34 10.41 7.47 -29.43
CA ALA A 34 11.39 6.38 -29.29
C ALA A 34 10.93 5.03 -29.89
N GLY A 35 9.65 4.91 -30.32
CA GLY A 35 9.10 3.68 -30.89
C GLY A 35 8.65 2.68 -29.82
N ASP A 36 8.97 1.39 -30.00
CA ASP A 36 8.55 0.35 -29.06
C ASP A 36 9.17 0.55 -27.67
N VAL A 37 8.29 0.66 -26.65
CA VAL A 37 8.66 0.95 -25.27
C VAL A 37 8.99 -0.33 -24.50
N THR A 38 8.56 -1.49 -25.01
CA THR A 38 8.78 -2.79 -24.39
C THR A 38 10.28 -3.15 -24.39
N GLY A 39 10.81 -3.51 -23.20
CA GLY A 39 12.22 -3.85 -23.03
C GLY A 39 13.20 -2.67 -23.00
N THR A 40 12.70 -1.43 -23.04
CA THR A 40 13.53 -0.22 -22.93
C THR A 40 13.45 0.38 -21.52
N ALA A 41 14.36 1.34 -21.20
CA ALA A 41 14.33 2.08 -19.95
C ALA A 41 13.01 2.85 -19.71
N TRP A 42 12.23 3.12 -20.76
CA TRP A 42 10.92 3.76 -20.68
C TRP A 42 9.87 2.91 -19.96
N ALA A 43 10.03 1.58 -19.96
CA ALA A 43 9.16 0.67 -19.20
C ALA A 43 9.23 0.89 -17.68
N LEU A 44 10.27 1.56 -17.19
CA LEU A 44 10.40 1.93 -15.76
C LEU A 44 9.63 3.21 -15.38
N MET A 45 9.11 3.95 -16.35
CA MET A 45 8.40 5.20 -16.07
C MET A 45 7.14 5.02 -15.20
N PRO A 46 6.23 4.07 -15.46
CA PRO A 46 5.02 3.91 -14.66
C PRO A 46 5.32 3.69 -13.17
N PRO A 47 6.21 2.76 -12.75
CA PRO A 47 6.55 2.60 -11.34
C PRO A 47 7.27 3.80 -10.75
N ILE A 48 8.15 4.49 -11.48
CA ILE A 48 8.82 5.70 -11.00
C ILE A 48 7.80 6.81 -10.72
N VAL A 49 6.84 7.01 -11.61
CA VAL A 49 5.76 7.99 -11.44
C VAL A 49 4.91 7.63 -10.22
N ALA A 50 4.48 6.37 -10.09
CA ALA A 50 3.68 5.91 -8.97
C ALA A 50 4.39 6.13 -7.62
N ILE A 51 5.65 5.72 -7.49
CA ILE A 51 6.43 5.86 -6.27
C ILE A 51 6.68 7.34 -5.94
N THR A 52 7.07 8.13 -6.92
CA THR A 52 7.34 9.57 -6.72
C THR A 52 6.08 10.30 -6.26
N LEU A 53 4.94 10.04 -6.90
CA LEU A 53 3.66 10.61 -6.49
C LEU A 53 3.26 10.14 -5.08
N ALA A 54 3.42 8.85 -4.75
CA ALA A 54 3.09 8.32 -3.44
C ALA A 54 3.91 8.99 -2.32
N LEU A 55 5.19 9.20 -2.53
CA LEU A 55 6.07 9.88 -1.57
C LEU A 55 5.71 11.36 -1.39
N LEU A 56 5.31 12.05 -2.47
CA LEU A 56 4.98 13.47 -2.44
C LEU A 56 3.57 13.74 -1.90
N THR A 57 2.59 12.96 -2.33
CA THR A 57 1.18 13.13 -1.94
C THR A 57 0.85 12.45 -0.62
N LYS A 58 1.60 11.41 -0.26
CA LYS A 58 1.30 10.46 0.82
C LYS A 58 -0.03 9.71 0.61
N GLU A 59 -0.48 9.64 -0.63
CA GLU A 59 -1.69 8.92 -1.05
C GLU A 59 -1.32 7.84 -2.05
N VAL A 60 -1.35 6.59 -1.59
CA VAL A 60 -0.87 5.44 -2.36
C VAL A 60 -1.82 5.12 -3.51
N TYR A 61 -3.14 5.08 -3.26
CA TYR A 61 -4.13 4.66 -4.26
C TYR A 61 -4.16 5.56 -5.50
N SER A 62 -4.24 6.88 -5.30
CA SER A 62 -4.23 7.86 -6.39
C SER A 62 -2.92 7.81 -7.19
N SER A 63 -1.81 7.55 -6.49
CA SER A 63 -0.48 7.48 -7.10
C SER A 63 -0.30 6.22 -7.93
N LEU A 64 -0.77 5.07 -7.44
CA LEU A 64 -0.77 3.81 -8.19
C LEU A 64 -1.66 3.91 -9.43
N PHE A 65 -2.86 4.47 -9.28
CA PHE A 65 -3.76 4.69 -10.42
C PHE A 65 -3.11 5.57 -11.50
N ALA A 66 -2.44 6.66 -11.10
CA ALA A 66 -1.69 7.49 -12.04
C ALA A 66 -0.58 6.71 -12.76
N GLY A 67 0.16 5.85 -12.03
CA GLY A 67 1.16 4.96 -12.64
C GLY A 67 0.57 3.99 -13.67
N ILE A 68 -0.59 3.39 -13.35
CA ILE A 68 -1.31 2.49 -14.28
C ILE A 68 -1.72 3.24 -15.56
N VAL A 69 -2.28 4.45 -15.41
CA VAL A 69 -2.67 5.27 -16.57
C VAL A 69 -1.46 5.64 -17.42
N VAL A 70 -0.35 6.04 -16.80
CA VAL A 70 0.91 6.33 -17.51
C VAL A 70 1.40 5.10 -18.27
N GLY A 71 1.35 3.92 -17.65
CA GLY A 71 1.70 2.65 -18.30
C GLY A 71 0.83 2.36 -19.52
N GLY A 72 -0.48 2.50 -19.38
CA GLY A 72 -1.44 2.30 -20.47
C GLY A 72 -1.21 3.28 -21.64
N VAL A 73 -0.93 4.56 -21.32
CA VAL A 73 -0.63 5.58 -22.36
C VAL A 73 0.66 5.25 -23.11
N LEU A 74 1.70 4.81 -22.40
CA LEU A 74 2.96 4.40 -23.02
C LEU A 74 2.78 3.17 -23.90
N PHE A 75 2.08 2.15 -23.39
CA PHE A 75 1.83 0.92 -24.13
C PHE A 75 1.02 1.14 -25.40
N SER A 76 -0.02 1.98 -25.34
CA SER A 76 -0.90 2.28 -26.48
C SER A 76 -0.36 3.32 -27.47
N GLY A 77 0.89 3.76 -27.30
CA GLY A 77 1.47 4.81 -28.16
C GLY A 77 0.73 6.15 -28.08
N CYS A 78 0.21 6.50 -26.89
CA CYS A 78 -0.58 7.72 -26.62
C CYS A 78 -1.95 7.74 -27.34
N SER A 79 -2.50 6.59 -27.72
CA SER A 79 -3.88 6.47 -28.18
C SER A 79 -4.83 6.46 -26.98
N PHE A 80 -5.83 7.34 -26.99
CA PHE A 80 -6.81 7.39 -25.88
C PHE A 80 -7.63 6.09 -25.82
N GLU A 81 -8.17 5.64 -26.95
CA GLU A 81 -8.93 4.39 -27.03
C GLU A 81 -8.07 3.19 -26.61
N GLY A 82 -6.86 3.06 -27.18
CA GLY A 82 -5.94 1.99 -26.80
C GLY A 82 -5.55 2.02 -25.31
N THR A 83 -5.39 3.20 -24.72
CA THR A 83 -5.12 3.35 -23.28
C THR A 83 -6.28 2.84 -22.44
N VAL A 84 -7.50 3.25 -22.77
CA VAL A 84 -8.70 2.84 -22.02
C VAL A 84 -8.91 1.33 -22.14
N THR A 85 -8.84 0.79 -23.35
CA THR A 85 -8.98 -0.65 -23.60
C THR A 85 -7.92 -1.45 -22.85
N HIS A 86 -6.65 -1.08 -22.98
CA HIS A 86 -5.56 -1.79 -22.31
C HIS A 86 -5.66 -1.73 -20.79
N VAL A 87 -5.99 -0.59 -20.21
CA VAL A 87 -6.14 -0.46 -18.75
C VAL A 87 -7.37 -1.24 -18.25
N LEU A 88 -8.50 -1.21 -18.98
CA LEU A 88 -9.73 -1.87 -18.53
C LEU A 88 -9.73 -3.36 -18.87
N GLU A 89 -9.45 -3.75 -20.09
CA GLU A 89 -9.54 -5.15 -20.53
C GLU A 89 -8.33 -5.96 -20.10
N ASP A 90 -7.12 -5.55 -20.52
CA ASP A 90 -5.90 -6.28 -20.23
C ASP A 90 -5.43 -6.08 -18.76
N GLY A 91 -5.75 -4.94 -18.18
CA GLY A 91 -5.46 -4.65 -16.78
C GLY A 91 -6.53 -5.19 -15.84
N PHE A 92 -7.62 -4.42 -15.63
CA PHE A 92 -8.60 -4.75 -14.60
C PHE A 92 -9.36 -6.04 -14.85
N LEU A 93 -9.94 -6.23 -16.04
CA LEU A 93 -10.76 -7.41 -16.33
C LEU A 93 -9.93 -8.69 -16.36
N SER A 94 -8.75 -8.65 -16.97
CA SER A 94 -7.85 -9.80 -17.01
C SER A 94 -7.43 -10.24 -15.61
N VAL A 95 -7.01 -9.29 -14.75
CA VAL A 95 -6.61 -9.56 -13.36
C VAL A 95 -7.77 -10.09 -12.53
N LEU A 96 -8.99 -9.52 -12.68
CA LEU A 96 -10.18 -9.95 -11.96
C LEU A 96 -10.80 -11.26 -12.51
N SER A 97 -10.41 -11.68 -13.70
CA SER A 97 -10.85 -12.96 -14.29
C SER A 97 -9.91 -14.12 -13.94
N ASP A 98 -8.72 -13.82 -13.44
CA ASP A 98 -7.79 -14.85 -13.00
C ASP A 98 -8.23 -15.47 -11.67
N SER A 99 -8.39 -16.80 -11.67
CA SER A 99 -8.90 -17.55 -10.51
C SER A 99 -8.00 -17.43 -9.27
N GLY A 100 -6.69 -17.30 -9.46
CA GLY A 100 -5.74 -17.11 -8.36
C GLY A 100 -5.94 -15.74 -7.69
N ASN A 101 -6.05 -14.68 -8.48
CA ASN A 101 -6.27 -13.33 -7.97
C ASN A 101 -7.62 -13.19 -7.27
N VAL A 102 -8.68 -13.78 -7.84
CA VAL A 102 -10.02 -13.81 -7.21
C VAL A 102 -9.99 -14.60 -5.90
N GLY A 103 -9.26 -15.72 -5.85
CA GLY A 103 -9.04 -16.48 -4.63
C GLY A 103 -8.41 -15.63 -3.52
N ILE A 104 -7.37 -14.85 -3.83
CA ILE A 104 -6.73 -13.92 -2.87
C ILE A 104 -7.72 -12.85 -2.41
N LEU A 105 -8.52 -12.26 -3.30
CA LEU A 105 -9.52 -11.26 -2.92
C LEU A 105 -10.58 -11.83 -1.95
N ILE A 106 -11.11 -13.02 -2.24
CA ILE A 106 -12.06 -13.69 -1.36
C ILE A 106 -11.41 -13.99 -0.01
N PHE A 107 -10.19 -14.50 -0.01
CA PHE A 107 -9.42 -14.76 1.21
C PHE A 107 -9.27 -13.49 2.07
N LEU A 108 -8.87 -12.36 1.47
CA LEU A 108 -8.72 -11.10 2.19
C LEU A 108 -10.04 -10.57 2.78
N ILE A 109 -11.15 -10.71 2.06
CA ILE A 109 -12.48 -10.32 2.55
C ILE A 109 -12.89 -11.19 3.75
N LEU A 110 -12.74 -12.50 3.64
CA LEU A 110 -13.05 -13.43 4.73
C LEU A 110 -12.16 -13.18 5.95
N LEU A 111 -10.87 -13.02 5.73
CA LEU A 111 -9.92 -12.73 6.79
C LEU A 111 -10.24 -11.40 7.49
N GLY A 112 -10.46 -10.33 6.75
CA GLY A 112 -10.86 -9.05 7.30
C GLY A 112 -12.14 -9.15 8.13
N THR A 113 -13.12 -9.93 7.67
CA THR A 113 -14.37 -10.19 8.39
C THR A 113 -14.12 -10.93 9.70
N ILE A 114 -13.29 -11.98 9.69
CA ILE A 114 -12.93 -12.74 10.90
C ILE A 114 -12.22 -11.85 11.91
N VAL A 115 -11.25 -11.05 11.48
CA VAL A 115 -10.53 -10.11 12.35
C VAL A 115 -11.48 -9.06 12.94
N ALA A 116 -12.40 -8.53 12.14
CA ALA A 116 -13.40 -7.58 12.61
C ALA A 116 -14.34 -8.20 13.66
N LEU A 117 -14.81 -9.43 13.43
CA LEU A 117 -15.65 -10.17 14.38
C LEU A 117 -14.89 -10.45 15.68
N MET A 118 -13.65 -10.89 15.60
CA MET A 118 -12.78 -11.12 16.76
C MET A 118 -12.59 -9.85 17.60
N ASN A 119 -12.36 -8.71 16.95
CA ASN A 119 -12.23 -7.43 17.63
C ASN A 119 -13.54 -6.98 18.28
N ASN A 120 -14.68 -7.13 17.58
CA ASN A 120 -16.00 -6.79 18.11
C ASN A 120 -16.42 -7.71 19.28
N ALA A 121 -16.02 -8.97 19.24
CA ALA A 121 -16.23 -9.93 20.34
C ALA A 121 -15.30 -9.68 21.53
N GLY A 122 -14.39 -8.69 21.46
CA GLY A 122 -13.46 -8.38 22.54
C GLY A 122 -12.23 -9.30 22.62
N GLY A 123 -12.01 -10.15 21.61
CA GLY A 123 -10.91 -11.11 21.58
C GLY A 123 -9.53 -10.46 21.71
N SER A 124 -9.28 -9.37 20.99
CA SER A 124 -8.03 -8.63 21.11
C SER A 124 -7.83 -7.99 22.48
N ALA A 125 -8.91 -7.51 23.12
CA ALA A 125 -8.85 -6.96 24.47
C ALA A 125 -8.57 -8.05 25.51
N ALA A 126 -9.26 -9.19 25.43
CA ALA A 126 -9.05 -10.32 26.32
C ALA A 126 -7.63 -10.87 26.21
N PHE A 127 -7.10 -11.00 25.00
CA PHE A 127 -5.69 -11.36 24.78
C PHE A 127 -4.74 -10.32 25.38
N GLY A 128 -5.05 -9.02 25.21
CA GLY A 128 -4.27 -7.94 25.78
C GLY A 128 -4.20 -8.01 27.32
N GLU A 129 -5.29 -8.33 28.00
CA GLU A 129 -5.33 -8.52 29.47
C GLU A 129 -4.52 -9.75 29.90
N TRP A 130 -4.68 -10.87 29.21
CA TRP A 130 -3.88 -12.06 29.44
C TRP A 130 -2.38 -11.79 29.25
N ALA A 131 -2.02 -11.11 28.16
CA ALA A 131 -0.64 -10.78 27.86
C ALA A 131 -0.01 -9.83 28.89
N LYS A 132 -0.76 -8.86 29.45
CA LYS A 132 -0.29 -7.97 30.52
C LYS A 132 0.12 -8.73 31.76
N SER A 133 -0.54 -9.84 32.09
CA SER A 133 -0.21 -10.67 33.24
C SER A 133 1.06 -11.49 33.02
N HIS A 134 1.36 -11.89 31.80
CA HIS A 134 2.47 -12.76 31.45
C HIS A 134 3.69 -12.00 30.92
N ILE A 135 3.46 -10.91 30.16
CA ILE A 135 4.50 -10.09 29.54
C ILE A 135 4.70 -8.83 30.39
N LYS A 136 5.79 -8.77 31.16
CA LYS A 136 6.06 -7.66 32.07
C LYS A 136 7.09 -6.65 31.58
N THR A 137 7.73 -6.93 30.44
CA THR A 137 8.83 -6.11 29.95
C THR A 137 8.63 -5.71 28.48
N LYS A 138 9.19 -4.55 28.11
CA LYS A 138 9.19 -4.07 26.72
C LYS A 138 9.85 -5.06 25.76
N VAL A 139 10.93 -5.70 26.19
CA VAL A 139 11.64 -6.72 25.41
C VAL A 139 10.77 -7.98 25.26
N GLY A 140 10.10 -8.39 26.35
CA GLY A 140 9.16 -9.51 26.32
C GLY A 140 8.02 -9.29 25.33
N ALA A 141 7.45 -8.09 25.24
CA ALA A 141 6.42 -7.77 24.26
C ALA A 141 6.93 -7.88 22.82
N GLN A 142 8.16 -7.46 22.55
CA GLN A 142 8.77 -7.57 21.22
C GLN A 142 9.08 -9.02 20.87
N LEU A 143 9.64 -9.80 21.79
CA LEU A 143 9.90 -11.22 21.57
C LEU A 143 8.61 -12.01 21.35
N ALA A 144 7.57 -11.73 22.15
CA ALA A 144 6.27 -12.37 21.94
C ALA A 144 5.66 -12.04 20.57
N THR A 145 5.85 -10.81 20.06
CA THR A 145 5.42 -10.44 18.70
C THR A 145 6.17 -11.26 17.64
N ILE A 146 7.48 -11.39 17.77
CA ILE A 146 8.31 -12.17 16.83
C ILE A 146 7.91 -13.66 16.88
N VAL A 147 7.79 -14.24 18.07
CA VAL A 147 7.38 -15.64 18.22
C VAL A 147 6.02 -15.89 17.61
N LEU A 148 5.05 -14.99 17.84
CA LEU A 148 3.72 -15.10 17.26
C LEU A 148 3.75 -14.94 15.73
N GLY A 149 4.57 -14.02 15.22
CA GLY A 149 4.81 -13.86 13.79
C GLY A 149 5.37 -15.14 13.16
N ILE A 150 6.36 -15.76 13.78
CA ILE A 150 6.93 -17.04 13.30
C ILE A 150 5.91 -18.19 13.37
N LEU A 151 5.08 -18.24 14.39
CA LEU A 151 4.03 -19.28 14.51
C LEU A 151 2.92 -19.13 13.46
N ILE A 152 2.65 -17.90 13.03
CA ILE A 152 1.58 -17.58 12.04
C ILE A 152 2.17 -17.38 10.64
N PHE A 153 3.41 -17.76 10.39
CA PHE A 153 4.14 -17.61 9.13
C PHE A 153 3.58 -18.48 7.98
N ILE A 154 2.27 -18.48 7.77
CA ILE A 154 1.64 -19.20 6.65
C ILE A 154 1.43 -18.24 5.47
N ASP A 155 1.13 -16.97 5.74
CA ASP A 155 0.83 -15.95 4.76
C ASP A 155 1.14 -14.57 5.34
N ASP A 156 1.81 -13.70 4.56
CA ASP A 156 2.24 -12.37 5.02
C ASP A 156 1.06 -11.46 5.36
N TYR A 157 -0.02 -11.53 4.59
CA TYR A 157 -1.23 -10.74 4.85
C TYR A 157 -1.92 -11.17 6.14
N PHE A 158 -2.03 -12.50 6.35
CA PHE A 158 -2.58 -13.06 7.57
C PHE A 158 -1.74 -12.70 8.78
N ASN A 159 -0.42 -12.79 8.67
CA ASN A 159 0.52 -12.41 9.71
C ASN A 159 0.34 -10.94 10.10
N CYS A 160 0.42 -10.02 9.14
CA CYS A 160 0.28 -8.58 9.38
C CYS A 160 -1.06 -8.22 10.04
N LEU A 161 -2.17 -8.74 9.54
CA LEU A 161 -3.50 -8.44 10.07
C LEU A 161 -3.74 -9.04 11.44
N THR A 162 -3.38 -10.32 11.63
CA THR A 162 -3.67 -11.06 12.87
C THR A 162 -2.70 -10.67 13.98
N VAL A 163 -1.40 -10.78 13.75
CA VAL A 163 -0.39 -10.42 14.76
C VAL A 163 -0.47 -8.93 15.06
N GLY A 164 -0.67 -8.08 14.05
CA GLY A 164 -0.84 -6.65 14.24
C GLY A 164 -2.02 -6.30 15.12
N SER A 165 -3.18 -6.92 14.90
CA SER A 165 -4.38 -6.65 15.71
C SER A 165 -4.28 -7.17 17.13
N VAL A 166 -3.71 -8.37 17.31
CA VAL A 166 -3.60 -9.06 18.59
C VAL A 166 -2.50 -8.46 19.47
N MET A 167 -1.34 -8.15 18.90
CA MET A 167 -0.19 -7.62 19.64
C MET A 167 -0.27 -6.11 19.91
N ARG A 168 -1.12 -5.38 19.20
CA ARG A 168 -1.28 -3.94 19.38
C ARG A 168 -1.59 -3.52 20.82
N PRO A 169 -2.60 -4.07 21.53
CA PRO A 169 -2.87 -3.70 22.93
C PRO A 169 -1.72 -4.06 23.88
N VAL A 170 -0.95 -5.10 23.59
CA VAL A 170 0.21 -5.51 24.37
C VAL A 170 1.37 -4.52 24.18
N THR A 171 1.71 -4.20 22.96
CA THR A 171 2.82 -3.29 22.61
C THR A 171 2.52 -1.84 23.01
N ASP A 172 1.27 -1.37 22.87
CA ASP A 172 0.84 -0.05 23.35
C ASP A 172 0.98 0.04 24.89
N GLY A 173 0.62 -1.03 25.62
CA GLY A 173 0.79 -1.10 27.08
C GLY A 173 2.25 -1.08 27.57
N HIS A 174 3.21 -1.44 26.72
CA HIS A 174 4.65 -1.45 27.02
C HIS A 174 5.43 -0.32 26.32
N ASN A 175 4.76 0.71 25.82
CA ASN A 175 5.37 1.86 25.13
C ASN A 175 6.28 1.44 23.95
N VAL A 176 5.88 0.42 23.18
CA VAL A 176 6.48 0.07 21.90
C VAL A 176 5.77 0.88 20.81
N SER A 177 6.52 1.62 20.00
CA SER A 177 5.92 2.40 18.92
C SER A 177 5.28 1.52 17.85
N ARG A 178 4.18 1.99 17.25
CA ARG A 178 3.47 1.26 16.18
C ARG A 178 4.35 1.01 14.95
N ALA A 179 5.25 1.94 14.64
CA ALA A 179 6.23 1.76 13.57
C ALA A 179 7.17 0.58 13.87
N LYS A 180 7.58 0.42 15.15
CA LYS A 180 8.41 -0.72 15.56
C LYS A 180 7.62 -2.03 15.55
N LEU A 181 6.34 -2.01 15.94
CA LEU A 181 5.47 -3.17 15.82
C LEU A 181 5.33 -3.60 14.35
N ALA A 182 5.05 -2.67 13.44
CA ALA A 182 4.98 -2.96 12.01
C ALA A 182 6.28 -3.58 11.49
N PHE A 183 7.43 -3.02 11.84
CA PHE A 183 8.74 -3.59 11.48
C PHE A 183 8.94 -5.02 12.00
N LEU A 184 8.53 -5.32 13.25
CA LEU A 184 8.69 -6.65 13.84
C LEU A 184 7.77 -7.72 13.23
N ILE A 185 6.68 -7.30 12.59
CA ILE A 185 5.73 -8.21 11.93
C ILE A 185 6.15 -8.47 10.48
N ASP A 186 6.73 -7.46 9.82
CA ASP A 186 7.08 -7.47 8.39
C ASP A 186 8.52 -7.95 8.14
N ALA A 187 9.35 -8.06 9.19
CA ALA A 187 10.75 -8.50 9.12
C ALA A 187 10.90 -10.02 9.30
#